data_1a95ccb750b1068b4d1648984a2019be
#
_entry.id   1a95ccb750b1068b4d1648984a2019be
#
_cell.length_a   1.000
_cell.length_b   1.000
_cell.length_c   1.000
_cell.angle_alpha   90.00
_cell.angle_beta   90.00
_cell.angle_gamma   90.00
#
_symmetry.space_group_name_H-M   'P 1'
#
loop_
_entity.id
_entity.type
_entity.pdbx_description
1 polymer ?
#
loop_
_entity_poly.entity_id
_entity_poly.type
_entity_poly.pdbx_seq_one_letter_code
_entity_poly.pdbx_strand_id
1 'polypeptide(L)'
;APADIESRFDASISSKEMDGWMKKMAAEPNHVGAPHNRANAEDTLARFKAWGWDAKIETFDVLYPTPTRVSLDLVTPRRFKATLTERPIPGDATSSRTRDQLPAYVAFQGDGDVTAPLVYVNYGMPDDYKALERMGVDVKGKIVIARYGQGWRGLKPKLAQDHGAVGCIIYSDPRDDGFSVDDAYPKGAARPAQGVQRGSVADMPLYPGDPLTP
;
A
#
# COMPACT_ATOMS: atom_id res chain seq x y z
N ALA A 1 -15.89 -29.65 29.88
CA ALA A 1 -15.69 -28.33 30.55
C ALA A 1 -15.23 -27.28 29.55
N PRO A 2 -15.41 -25.94 29.77
CA PRO A 2 -14.89 -24.91 28.87
C PRO A 2 -13.41 -25.09 28.55
N ALA A 3 -12.57 -25.41 29.52
CA ALA A 3 -11.14 -25.67 29.35
C ALA A 3 -10.82 -26.83 28.39
N ASP A 4 -11.71 -27.81 28.25
CA ASP A 4 -11.54 -28.91 27.30
C ASP A 4 -11.80 -28.45 25.85
N ILE A 5 -12.76 -27.55 25.66
CA ILE A 5 -13.05 -26.98 24.35
C ILE A 5 -11.90 -26.07 23.90
N GLU A 6 -11.39 -25.23 24.77
CA GLU A 6 -10.22 -24.36 24.50
C GLU A 6 -8.99 -25.19 24.14
N SER A 7 -8.67 -26.21 24.94
CA SER A 7 -7.53 -27.10 24.66
C SER A 7 -7.68 -27.83 23.31
N ARG A 8 -8.89 -28.25 22.95
CA ARG A 8 -9.15 -28.87 21.64
C ARG A 8 -9.05 -27.87 20.50
N PHE A 9 -9.47 -26.63 20.71
CA PHE A 9 -9.32 -25.56 19.75
C PHE A 9 -7.83 -25.28 19.50
N ASP A 10 -7.06 -25.06 20.57
CA ASP A 10 -5.63 -24.79 20.48
C ASP A 10 -4.89 -25.94 19.77
N ALA A 11 -5.24 -27.20 20.09
CA ALA A 11 -4.67 -28.37 19.45
C ALA A 11 -5.04 -28.50 17.95
N SER A 12 -6.11 -27.83 17.51
CA SER A 12 -6.53 -27.84 16.10
C SER A 12 -5.80 -26.79 15.25
N ILE A 13 -5.10 -25.85 15.87
CA ILE A 13 -4.35 -24.81 15.15
C ILE A 13 -3.06 -25.40 14.58
N SER A 14 -2.89 -25.31 13.27
CA SER A 14 -1.71 -25.80 12.56
C SER A 14 -0.97 -24.67 11.86
N SER A 15 0.19 -24.29 12.40
CA SER A 15 1.06 -23.28 11.77
C SER A 15 1.51 -23.71 10.37
N LYS A 16 1.70 -25.02 10.15
CA LYS A 16 2.08 -25.59 8.84
C LYS A 16 0.98 -25.42 7.80
N GLU A 17 -0.28 -25.58 8.18
CA GLU A 17 -1.42 -25.36 7.28
C GLU A 17 -1.58 -23.88 6.97
N MET A 18 -1.46 -23.02 7.98
CA MET A 18 -1.52 -21.56 7.82
C MET A 18 -0.42 -21.03 6.88
N ASP A 19 0.82 -21.53 7.04
CA ASP A 19 1.93 -21.23 6.13
C ASP A 19 1.62 -21.68 4.70
N GLY A 20 1.10 -22.88 4.52
CA GLY A 20 0.68 -23.39 3.21
C GLY A 20 -0.41 -22.56 2.55
N TRP A 21 -1.40 -22.14 3.31
CA TRP A 21 -2.49 -21.28 2.81
C TRP A 21 -1.97 -19.90 2.42
N MET A 22 -1.20 -19.26 3.30
CA MET A 22 -0.60 -17.95 3.03
C MET A 22 0.29 -17.99 1.79
N LYS A 23 1.16 -19.00 1.67
CA LYS A 23 2.01 -19.19 0.49
C LYS A 23 1.21 -19.34 -0.80
N LYS A 24 0.10 -20.08 -0.78
CA LYS A 24 -0.80 -20.26 -1.93
C LYS A 24 -1.50 -18.95 -2.27
N MET A 25 -2.08 -18.27 -1.28
CA MET A 25 -2.84 -17.04 -1.48
C MET A 25 -1.97 -15.87 -1.94
N ALA A 26 -0.71 -15.82 -1.52
CA ALA A 26 0.25 -14.77 -1.89
C ALA A 26 1.11 -15.10 -3.13
N ALA A 27 0.85 -16.24 -3.81
CA ALA A 27 1.71 -16.71 -4.89
C ALA A 27 1.74 -15.81 -6.13
N GLU A 28 0.69 -15.02 -6.35
CA GLU A 28 0.54 -14.10 -7.47
C GLU A 28 -0.17 -12.81 -7.02
N PRO A 29 -0.12 -11.71 -7.80
CA PRO A 29 -0.89 -10.52 -7.52
C PRO A 29 -2.38 -10.85 -7.38
N ASN A 30 -2.99 -10.38 -6.27
CA ASN A 30 -4.36 -10.77 -5.90
C ASN A 30 -5.23 -9.58 -5.47
N HIS A 31 -5.02 -8.42 -6.06
CA HIS A 31 -5.87 -7.26 -5.84
C HIS A 31 -7.30 -7.50 -6.37
N VAL A 32 -8.23 -6.61 -6.03
CA VAL A 32 -9.62 -6.64 -6.52
C VAL A 32 -9.65 -6.77 -8.04
N GLY A 33 -10.40 -7.75 -8.55
CA GLY A 33 -10.53 -8.04 -9.99
C GLY A 33 -9.39 -8.86 -10.60
N ALA A 34 -8.29 -9.12 -9.89
CA ALA A 34 -7.21 -9.97 -10.40
C ALA A 34 -7.66 -11.44 -10.51
N PRO A 35 -7.19 -12.20 -11.52
CA PRO A 35 -7.54 -13.61 -11.66
C PRO A 35 -7.21 -14.45 -10.42
N HIS A 36 -6.07 -14.18 -9.78
CA HIS A 36 -5.67 -14.91 -8.58
C HIS A 36 -6.54 -14.57 -7.35
N ASN A 37 -7.12 -13.37 -7.29
CA ASN A 37 -8.10 -13.02 -6.26
C ASN A 37 -9.35 -13.91 -6.35
N ARG A 38 -9.84 -14.15 -7.56
CA ARG A 38 -10.95 -15.08 -7.79
C ARG A 38 -10.57 -16.52 -7.40
N ALA A 39 -9.39 -16.99 -7.81
CA ALA A 39 -8.91 -18.32 -7.44
C ALA A 39 -8.79 -18.50 -5.92
N ASN A 40 -8.36 -17.46 -5.20
CA ASN A 40 -8.33 -17.44 -3.74
C ASN A 40 -9.73 -17.54 -3.12
N ALA A 41 -10.70 -16.83 -3.68
CA ALA A 41 -12.10 -16.91 -3.22
C ALA A 41 -12.68 -18.31 -3.44
N GLU A 42 -12.42 -18.93 -4.59
CA GLU A 42 -12.88 -20.28 -4.91
C GLU A 42 -12.23 -21.34 -4.00
N ASP A 43 -10.94 -21.22 -3.71
CA ASP A 43 -10.23 -22.09 -2.75
C ASP A 43 -10.78 -21.93 -1.33
N THR A 44 -11.04 -20.70 -0.91
CA THR A 44 -11.64 -20.40 0.39
C THR A 44 -13.03 -21.01 0.49
N LEU A 45 -13.87 -20.87 -0.53
CA LEU A 45 -15.20 -21.47 -0.58
C LEU A 45 -15.13 -23.01 -0.45
N ALA A 46 -14.19 -23.64 -1.19
CA ALA A 46 -14.02 -25.08 -1.13
C ALA A 46 -13.64 -25.56 0.28
N ARG A 47 -12.79 -24.81 1.00
CA ARG A 47 -12.40 -25.10 2.38
C ARG A 47 -13.57 -24.97 3.34
N PHE A 48 -14.33 -23.87 3.27
CA PHE A 48 -15.50 -23.69 4.11
C PHE A 48 -16.51 -24.83 3.95
N LYS A 49 -16.76 -25.24 2.71
CA LYS A 49 -17.63 -26.41 2.42
C LYS A 49 -17.06 -27.72 2.99
N ALA A 50 -15.75 -27.94 2.85
CA ALA A 50 -15.09 -29.12 3.40
C ALA A 50 -15.16 -29.19 4.94
N TRP A 51 -15.22 -28.04 5.60
CA TRP A 51 -15.42 -27.93 7.06
C TRP A 51 -16.88 -28.00 7.48
N GLY A 52 -17.81 -28.20 6.52
CA GLY A 52 -19.25 -28.39 6.81
C GLY A 52 -20.05 -27.10 6.85
N TRP A 53 -19.50 -25.97 6.41
CA TRP A 53 -20.26 -24.72 6.32
C TRP A 53 -21.13 -24.67 5.05
N ASP A 54 -22.31 -24.13 5.17
CA ASP A 54 -23.10 -23.70 4.00
C ASP A 54 -22.60 -22.33 3.55
N ALA A 55 -21.71 -22.35 2.55
CA ALA A 55 -20.99 -21.18 2.09
C ALA A 55 -21.20 -20.93 0.60
N LYS A 56 -21.24 -19.64 0.23
CA LYS A 56 -21.34 -19.16 -1.16
C LYS A 56 -20.43 -17.97 -1.38
N ILE A 57 -20.08 -17.71 -2.63
CA ILE A 57 -19.44 -16.45 -3.05
C ILE A 57 -20.56 -15.48 -3.42
N GLU A 58 -20.51 -14.28 -2.88
CA GLU A 58 -21.28 -13.15 -3.36
C GLU A 58 -20.36 -12.22 -4.17
N THR A 59 -20.86 -11.76 -5.32
CA THR A 59 -20.06 -10.91 -6.24
C THR A 59 -20.70 -9.53 -6.31
N PHE A 60 -19.87 -8.51 -6.18
CA PHE A 60 -20.28 -7.12 -6.27
C PHE A 60 -19.40 -6.39 -7.28
N ASP A 61 -19.99 -5.45 -8.03
CA ASP A 61 -19.24 -4.50 -8.84
C ASP A 61 -18.83 -3.32 -7.97
N VAL A 62 -17.54 -3.03 -7.92
CA VAL A 62 -16.99 -1.96 -7.10
C VAL A 62 -16.13 -1.01 -7.93
N LEU A 63 -16.15 0.27 -7.59
CA LEU A 63 -15.20 1.24 -8.15
C LEU A 63 -13.83 1.04 -7.53
N TYR A 64 -12.88 0.61 -8.35
CA TYR A 64 -11.51 0.40 -7.92
C TYR A 64 -10.56 1.27 -8.76
N PRO A 65 -10.01 2.36 -8.19
CA PRO A 65 -9.20 3.30 -8.95
C PRO A 65 -7.87 2.63 -9.34
N THR A 66 -7.59 2.63 -10.64
CA THR A 66 -6.35 2.11 -11.21
C THR A 66 -5.78 3.13 -12.17
N PRO A 67 -4.50 3.56 -12.02
CA PRO A 67 -3.93 4.57 -12.89
C PRO A 67 -3.71 4.01 -14.30
N THR A 68 -4.00 4.84 -15.31
CA THR A 68 -3.68 4.55 -16.70
C THR A 68 -2.23 4.89 -17.04
N ARG A 69 -1.68 5.90 -16.39
CA ARG A 69 -0.28 6.33 -16.54
C ARG A 69 0.23 6.94 -15.24
N VAL A 70 1.43 6.56 -14.85
CA VAL A 70 2.17 7.18 -13.73
C VAL A 70 3.57 7.52 -14.21
N SER A 71 4.05 8.73 -13.93
CA SER A 71 5.43 9.13 -14.18
C SER A 71 5.91 10.06 -13.07
N LEU A 72 7.21 10.01 -12.80
CA LEU A 72 7.87 10.89 -11.84
C LEU A 72 9.27 11.20 -12.37
N ASP A 73 9.50 12.47 -12.67
CA ASP A 73 10.73 12.95 -13.26
C ASP A 73 11.29 14.15 -12.47
N LEU A 74 12.57 14.12 -12.12
CA LEU A 74 13.30 15.28 -11.68
C LEU A 74 13.88 15.98 -12.92
N VAL A 75 13.48 17.23 -13.17
CA VAL A 75 13.85 17.95 -14.39
C VAL A 75 15.10 18.83 -14.21
N THR A 76 15.36 19.29 -12.97
CA THR A 76 16.50 20.14 -12.60
C THR A 76 16.87 19.93 -11.13
N PRO A 77 18.12 20.12 -10.70
CA PRO A 77 19.30 20.57 -11.45
C PRO A 77 19.91 19.49 -12.36
N ARG A 78 19.54 18.24 -12.15
CA ARG A 78 19.98 17.09 -12.95
C ARG A 78 18.77 16.27 -13.36
N ARG A 79 18.66 15.91 -14.63
CA ARG A 79 17.56 15.07 -15.09
C ARG A 79 17.67 13.66 -14.49
N PHE A 80 16.59 13.19 -13.91
CA PHE A 80 16.44 11.83 -13.39
C PHE A 80 15.00 11.37 -13.59
N LYS A 81 14.84 10.19 -14.16
CA LYS A 81 13.52 9.55 -14.30
C LYS A 81 13.43 8.43 -13.26
N ALA A 82 12.44 8.52 -12.38
CA ALA A 82 12.21 7.49 -11.38
C ALA A 82 11.74 6.19 -12.04
N THR A 83 12.31 5.08 -11.59
CA THR A 83 11.83 3.75 -11.96
C THR A 83 10.68 3.40 -11.03
N LEU A 84 9.46 3.44 -11.55
CA LEU A 84 8.25 3.11 -10.79
C LEU A 84 7.90 1.62 -10.90
N THR A 85 8.91 0.76 -10.87
CA THR A 85 8.78 -0.69 -10.98
C THR A 85 9.57 -1.36 -9.87
N GLU A 86 8.94 -2.27 -9.18
CA GLU A 86 9.59 -3.10 -8.17
C GLU A 86 10.47 -4.15 -8.85
N ARG A 87 11.68 -4.36 -8.33
CA ARG A 87 12.60 -5.36 -8.87
C ARG A 87 12.32 -6.73 -8.25
N PRO A 88 12.52 -7.81 -8.99
CA PRO A 88 12.52 -9.14 -8.42
C PRO A 88 13.50 -9.26 -7.24
N ILE A 89 13.09 -9.98 -6.22
CA ILE A 89 13.87 -10.18 -5.00
C ILE A 89 14.60 -11.52 -5.11
N PRO A 90 15.93 -11.53 -5.03
CA PRO A 90 16.70 -12.78 -5.04
C PRO A 90 16.25 -13.70 -3.90
N GLY A 91 15.95 -14.97 -4.24
CA GLY A 91 15.46 -15.96 -3.28
C GLY A 91 13.93 -16.05 -3.17
N ASP A 92 13.19 -15.11 -3.76
CA ASP A 92 11.73 -15.18 -3.86
C ASP A 92 11.27 -15.22 -5.32
N ALA A 93 10.98 -16.41 -5.81
CA ALA A 93 10.51 -16.62 -7.17
C ALA A 93 9.15 -15.97 -7.46
N THR A 94 8.33 -15.70 -6.43
CA THR A 94 7.02 -15.06 -6.59
C THR A 94 7.15 -13.57 -6.92
N SER A 95 8.23 -12.91 -6.47
CA SER A 95 8.49 -11.50 -6.71
C SER A 95 8.71 -11.14 -8.20
N SER A 96 8.98 -12.14 -9.05
CA SER A 96 9.09 -11.97 -10.51
C SER A 96 7.76 -12.13 -11.26
N ARG A 97 6.69 -12.51 -10.57
CA ARG A 97 5.35 -12.69 -11.15
C ARG A 97 4.63 -11.36 -11.26
N THR A 98 5.05 -10.53 -12.22
CA THR A 98 4.54 -9.17 -12.39
C THR A 98 3.32 -9.07 -13.30
N ARG A 99 2.89 -10.18 -13.92
CA ARG A 99 1.63 -10.23 -14.65
C ARG A 99 0.49 -9.89 -13.69
N ASP A 100 -0.39 -9.02 -14.10
CA ASP A 100 -1.51 -8.52 -13.30
C ASP A 100 -1.10 -7.71 -12.06
N GLN A 101 0.18 -7.33 -11.92
CA GLN A 101 0.63 -6.44 -10.86
C GLN A 101 0.14 -5.01 -11.10
N LEU A 102 -0.39 -4.38 -10.06
CA LEU A 102 -0.73 -2.96 -10.11
C LEU A 102 0.54 -2.09 -10.24
N PRO A 103 0.47 -0.96 -10.98
CA PRO A 103 1.57 -0.01 -11.04
C PRO A 103 1.89 0.60 -9.66
N ALA A 104 2.99 1.35 -9.57
CA ALA A 104 3.33 2.12 -8.37
C ALA A 104 2.40 3.32 -8.24
N TYR A 105 1.49 3.31 -7.28
CA TYR A 105 0.55 4.39 -6.99
C TYR A 105 -0.02 4.23 -5.57
N VAL A 106 -0.72 5.22 -5.08
CA VAL A 106 -1.56 5.09 -3.89
C VAL A 106 -3.04 5.14 -4.31
N ALA A 107 -3.84 4.21 -3.79
CA ALA A 107 -5.25 4.14 -4.16
C ALA A 107 -5.99 5.43 -3.76
N PHE A 108 -6.91 5.86 -4.62
CA PHE A 108 -7.68 7.11 -4.47
C PHE A 108 -6.83 8.39 -4.50
N GLN A 109 -5.64 8.35 -5.10
CA GLN A 109 -4.89 9.58 -5.40
C GLN A 109 -5.62 10.42 -6.46
N GLY A 110 -5.37 11.73 -6.46
CA GLY A 110 -5.89 12.61 -7.50
C GLY A 110 -5.17 12.45 -8.84
N ASP A 111 -5.85 12.78 -9.91
CA ASP A 111 -5.28 12.90 -11.26
C ASP A 111 -4.60 14.25 -11.44
N GLY A 112 -3.55 14.30 -12.27
CA GLY A 112 -2.86 15.54 -12.59
C GLY A 112 -1.59 15.33 -13.40
N ASP A 113 -1.12 16.43 -13.99
CA ASP A 113 0.20 16.53 -14.62
C ASP A 113 0.82 17.86 -14.17
N VAL A 114 1.77 17.80 -13.25
CA VAL A 114 2.29 18.97 -12.54
C VAL A 114 3.81 18.98 -12.59
N THR A 115 4.38 20.15 -12.89
CA THR A 115 5.80 20.43 -12.73
C THR A 115 5.95 21.63 -11.80
N ALA A 116 6.64 21.44 -10.68
CA ALA A 116 6.83 22.47 -9.66
C ALA A 116 8.10 22.20 -8.82
N PRO A 117 8.62 23.20 -8.10
CA PRO A 117 9.71 22.99 -7.16
C PRO A 117 9.35 22.00 -6.08
N LEU A 118 10.35 21.24 -5.60
CA LEU A 118 10.19 20.22 -4.57
C LEU A 118 10.58 20.77 -3.19
N VAL A 119 9.77 20.48 -2.18
CA VAL A 119 10.06 20.79 -0.77
C VAL A 119 9.96 19.53 0.06
N TYR A 120 11.01 19.25 0.85
CA TYR A 120 10.99 18.18 1.83
C TYR A 120 10.24 18.62 3.09
N VAL A 121 9.25 17.84 3.50
CA VAL A 121 8.35 18.15 4.62
C VAL A 121 8.40 17.11 5.74
N ASN A 122 9.52 16.41 5.90
CA ASN A 122 9.72 15.36 6.90
C ASN A 122 8.58 14.33 6.83
N TYR A 123 7.78 14.14 7.88
CA TYR A 123 6.61 13.25 7.84
C TYR A 123 5.35 13.91 7.27
N GLY A 124 5.38 15.23 7.01
CA GLY A 124 4.21 15.98 6.50
C GLY A 124 3.07 16.05 7.52
N MET A 125 3.40 16.08 8.81
CA MET A 125 2.46 16.25 9.92
C MET A 125 2.35 17.72 10.34
N PRO A 126 1.34 18.13 11.13
CA PRO A 126 1.12 19.54 11.47
C PRO A 126 2.35 20.25 12.04
N ASP A 127 3.13 19.59 12.87
CA ASP A 127 4.32 20.20 13.48
C ASP A 127 5.49 20.35 12.49
N ASP A 128 5.54 19.51 11.45
CA ASP A 128 6.51 19.66 10.36
C ASP A 128 6.23 20.93 9.55
N TYR A 129 4.96 21.23 9.25
CA TYR A 129 4.57 22.47 8.56
C TYR A 129 4.82 23.69 9.42
N LYS A 130 4.52 23.67 10.71
CA LYS A 130 4.88 24.74 11.65
C LYS A 130 6.40 24.99 11.71
N ALA A 131 7.20 23.93 11.60
CA ALA A 131 8.65 24.06 11.55
C ALA A 131 9.11 24.76 10.26
N LEU A 132 8.51 24.42 9.12
CA LEU A 132 8.78 25.07 7.82
C LEU A 132 8.40 26.56 7.85
N GLU A 133 7.23 26.89 8.40
CA GLU A 133 6.79 28.29 8.56
C GLU A 133 7.80 29.11 9.38
N ARG A 134 8.28 28.56 10.51
CA ARG A 134 9.32 29.21 11.33
C ARG A 134 10.64 29.41 10.60
N MET A 135 10.94 28.57 9.61
CA MET A 135 12.12 28.70 8.75
C MET A 135 11.87 29.60 7.51
N GLY A 136 10.66 30.16 7.37
CA GLY A 136 10.30 30.96 6.21
C GLY A 136 10.16 30.13 4.93
N VAL A 137 9.92 28.83 5.04
CA VAL A 137 9.74 27.93 3.88
C VAL A 137 8.26 27.74 3.62
N ASP A 138 7.80 28.24 2.48
CA ASP A 138 6.45 28.08 1.97
C ASP A 138 6.35 26.90 1.00
N VAL A 139 5.25 26.14 1.06
CA VAL A 139 4.95 25.02 0.16
C VAL A 139 3.88 25.31 -0.88
N LYS A 140 3.30 26.49 -0.84
CA LYS A 140 2.25 26.89 -1.78
C LYS A 140 2.74 26.85 -3.23
N GLY A 141 1.98 26.17 -4.09
CA GLY A 141 2.31 25.98 -5.50
C GLY A 141 3.50 25.04 -5.75
N LYS A 142 3.95 24.29 -4.74
CA LYS A 142 5.09 23.38 -4.84
C LYS A 142 4.64 21.92 -4.69
N ILE A 143 5.50 20.99 -5.09
CA ILE A 143 5.34 19.58 -4.78
C ILE A 143 6.05 19.31 -3.46
N VAL A 144 5.39 18.66 -2.51
CA VAL A 144 6.04 18.22 -1.28
C VAL A 144 6.48 16.77 -1.37
N ILE A 145 7.57 16.42 -0.67
CA ILE A 145 7.99 15.04 -0.45
C ILE A 145 7.99 14.74 1.05
N ALA A 146 7.19 13.74 1.43
CA ALA A 146 7.03 13.28 2.79
C ALA A 146 7.43 11.82 2.94
N ARG A 147 8.02 11.45 4.05
CA ARG A 147 8.26 10.04 4.38
C ARG A 147 7.07 9.40 5.09
N TYR A 148 6.90 8.10 4.93
CA TYR A 148 5.94 7.34 5.72
C TYR A 148 6.27 7.40 7.21
N GLY A 149 5.26 7.20 8.05
CA GLY A 149 5.39 7.21 9.51
C GLY A 149 4.70 8.42 10.15
N GLN A 150 4.62 8.41 11.48
CA GLN A 150 4.05 9.45 12.36
C GLN A 150 2.57 9.77 12.13
N GLY A 151 1.87 9.00 11.34
CA GLY A 151 0.45 9.15 11.09
C GLY A 151 -0.04 8.37 9.86
N TRP A 152 -1.36 8.38 9.67
CA TRP A 152 -1.96 7.76 8.52
C TRP A 152 -1.52 8.44 7.20
N ARG A 153 -1.22 7.63 6.18
CA ARG A 153 -0.66 8.14 4.90
C ARG A 153 -1.54 9.18 4.21
N GLY A 154 -2.86 9.09 4.33
CA GLY A 154 -3.79 10.03 3.71
C GLY A 154 -3.74 11.43 4.31
N LEU A 155 -3.24 11.59 5.54
CA LEU A 155 -3.02 12.91 6.12
C LEU A 155 -1.92 13.69 5.39
N LYS A 156 -0.96 13.01 4.78
CA LYS A 156 0.16 13.67 4.10
C LYS A 156 -0.29 14.49 2.89
N PRO A 157 -1.02 13.94 1.90
CA PRO A 157 -1.55 14.74 0.81
C PRO A 157 -2.62 15.71 1.26
N LYS A 158 -3.45 15.36 2.27
CA LYS A 158 -4.45 16.29 2.82
C LYS A 158 -3.80 17.54 3.39
N LEU A 159 -2.86 17.40 4.31
CA LEU A 159 -2.15 18.53 4.91
C LEU A 159 -1.33 19.32 3.87
N ALA A 160 -0.75 18.65 2.88
CA ALA A 160 -0.09 19.31 1.76
C ALA A 160 -1.05 20.22 1.00
N GLN A 161 -2.25 19.73 0.68
CA GLN A 161 -3.31 20.51 0.04
C GLN A 161 -3.76 21.67 0.92
N ASP A 162 -3.97 21.47 2.21
CA ASP A 162 -4.38 22.50 3.18
C ASP A 162 -3.36 23.67 3.24
N HIS A 163 -2.07 23.39 2.99
CA HIS A 163 -0.99 24.38 2.88
C HIS A 163 -0.73 24.87 1.44
N GLY A 164 -1.60 24.50 0.47
CA GLY A 164 -1.56 24.98 -0.90
C GLY A 164 -0.51 24.30 -1.80
N ALA A 165 0.04 23.16 -1.42
CA ALA A 165 0.87 22.36 -2.32
C ALA A 165 0.06 21.81 -3.49
N VAL A 166 0.71 21.62 -4.65
CA VAL A 166 0.07 21.12 -5.88
C VAL A 166 0.33 19.64 -6.14
N GLY A 167 1.13 18.99 -5.31
CA GLY A 167 1.39 17.57 -5.36
C GLY A 167 2.08 17.08 -4.10
N CYS A 168 1.94 15.78 -3.81
CA CYS A 168 2.55 15.12 -2.68
C CYS A 168 3.17 13.79 -3.10
N ILE A 169 4.47 13.66 -2.89
CA ILE A 169 5.21 12.40 -3.06
C ILE A 169 5.41 11.79 -1.68
N ILE A 170 5.09 10.50 -1.55
CA ILE A 170 5.31 9.77 -0.30
C ILE A 170 6.33 8.67 -0.56
N TYR A 171 7.34 8.55 0.29
CA TYR A 171 8.38 7.52 0.18
C TYR A 171 8.62 6.80 1.51
N SER A 172 9.09 5.56 1.43
CA SER A 172 9.57 4.81 2.60
C SER A 172 11.04 5.14 2.85
N ASP A 173 11.33 5.74 3.99
CA ASP A 173 12.70 6.02 4.39
C ASP A 173 13.30 4.75 5.01
N PRO A 174 14.48 4.27 4.54
CA PRO A 174 15.14 3.10 5.13
C PRO A 174 15.43 3.22 6.62
N ARG A 175 15.47 4.44 7.15
CA ARG A 175 15.65 4.72 8.57
C ARG A 175 14.42 4.33 9.39
N ASP A 176 13.24 4.37 8.80
CA ASP A 176 11.97 4.05 9.47
C ASP A 176 11.47 2.65 9.12
N ASP A 177 11.71 2.19 7.87
CA ASP A 177 11.29 0.89 7.36
C ASP A 177 12.21 0.47 6.21
N GLY A 178 13.28 -0.26 6.52
CA GLY A 178 14.26 -0.73 5.54
C GLY A 178 15.57 -1.18 6.18
N PHE A 179 16.61 -1.26 5.38
CA PHE A 179 17.92 -1.83 5.74
C PHE A 179 18.64 -1.13 6.91
N SER A 180 18.19 0.03 7.34
CA SER A 180 18.75 0.73 8.52
C SER A 180 18.08 0.29 9.84
N VAL A 181 16.97 -0.45 9.75
CA VAL A 181 16.21 -0.92 10.92
C VAL A 181 16.49 -2.40 11.15
N ASP A 182 16.46 -3.19 10.08
CA ASP A 182 16.67 -4.64 10.12
C ASP A 182 17.06 -5.14 8.72
N ASP A 183 17.45 -6.40 8.62
CA ASP A 183 17.66 -7.04 7.32
C ASP A 183 16.40 -6.94 6.46
N ALA A 184 16.57 -6.50 5.24
CA ALA A 184 15.47 -6.44 4.27
C ALA A 184 15.07 -7.83 3.81
N TYR A 185 13.76 -8.00 3.52
CA TYR A 185 13.23 -9.22 2.94
C TYR A 185 14.07 -9.66 1.70
N PRO A 186 14.43 -10.97 1.53
CA PRO A 186 13.93 -12.13 2.28
C PRO A 186 14.78 -12.53 3.51
N LYS A 187 15.83 -11.82 3.84
CA LYS A 187 16.67 -12.15 5.01
C LYS A 187 16.00 -11.78 6.32
N GLY A 188 15.30 -10.67 6.36
CA GLY A 188 14.55 -10.16 7.49
C GLY A 188 13.21 -9.58 7.09
N ALA A 189 12.56 -8.89 8.01
CA ALA A 189 11.21 -8.38 7.85
C ALA A 189 11.15 -6.94 7.27
N ALA A 190 12.28 -6.24 7.18
CA ALA A 190 12.31 -4.87 6.73
C ALA A 190 12.02 -4.75 5.22
N ARG A 191 11.53 -3.60 4.82
CA ARG A 191 11.11 -3.32 3.44
C ARG A 191 12.29 -3.37 2.46
N PRO A 192 12.16 -4.05 1.32
CA PRO A 192 13.10 -3.92 0.20
C PRO A 192 13.16 -2.48 -0.30
N ALA A 193 14.34 -2.04 -0.76
CA ALA A 193 14.60 -0.66 -1.17
C ALA A 193 13.64 -0.10 -2.25
N GLN A 194 13.00 -0.97 -3.01
CA GLN A 194 12.06 -0.59 -4.08
C GLN A 194 10.62 -1.07 -3.81
N GLY A 195 10.33 -1.53 -2.59
CA GLY A 195 8.99 -1.94 -2.20
C GLY A 195 8.01 -0.75 -2.23
N VAL A 196 6.86 -0.93 -2.86
CA VAL A 196 5.82 0.09 -3.00
C VAL A 196 4.65 -0.24 -2.07
N GLN A 197 4.18 0.78 -1.34
CA GLN A 197 2.96 0.69 -0.56
C GLN A 197 1.79 1.31 -1.35
N ARG A 198 0.77 0.51 -1.68
CA ARG A 198 -0.38 0.89 -2.53
C ARG A 198 -1.66 1.16 -1.74
N GLY A 199 -1.54 1.47 -0.46
CA GLY A 199 -2.72 1.74 0.38
C GLY A 199 -3.46 3.01 -0.01
N SER A 200 -4.72 3.12 0.43
CA SER A 200 -5.58 4.27 0.17
C SER A 200 -5.06 5.55 0.83
N VAL A 201 -5.24 6.67 0.14
CA VAL A 201 -5.10 8.04 0.67
C VAL A 201 -6.44 8.78 0.70
N ALA A 202 -7.54 8.10 0.38
CA ALA A 202 -8.87 8.70 0.47
C ALA A 202 -9.15 9.15 1.90
N ASP A 203 -9.64 10.38 2.05
CA ASP A 203 -10.24 10.82 3.30
C ASP A 203 -11.51 9.98 3.57
N MET A 204 -11.89 9.88 4.84
CA MET A 204 -13.07 9.08 5.16
C MET A 204 -14.29 9.69 4.47
N PRO A 205 -15.01 8.95 3.60
CA PRO A 205 -16.20 9.47 2.97
C PRO A 205 -17.27 9.73 4.03
N LEU A 206 -18.05 10.78 3.82
CA LEU A 206 -19.17 11.15 4.71
C LEU A 206 -20.18 9.99 4.80
N TYR A 207 -20.34 9.27 3.70
CA TYR A 207 -21.14 8.05 3.60
C TYR A 207 -20.23 6.91 3.18
N PRO A 208 -19.77 6.06 4.13
CA PRO A 208 -18.99 4.87 3.79
C PRO A 208 -19.88 3.88 3.04
N GLY A 209 -19.48 3.50 1.86
CA GLY A 209 -20.19 2.55 1.01
C GLY A 209 -19.70 2.60 -0.42
N ASP A 210 -20.20 1.68 -1.23
CA ASP A 210 -19.98 1.71 -2.67
C ASP A 210 -20.78 2.87 -3.28
N PRO A 211 -20.18 3.75 -4.11
CA PRO A 211 -20.91 4.77 -4.86
C PRO A 211 -22.05 4.24 -5.74
N LEU A 212 -22.00 2.96 -6.10
CA LEU A 212 -23.05 2.29 -6.88
C LEU A 212 -24.21 1.79 -6.00
N THR A 213 -24.01 1.71 -4.69
CA THR A 213 -25.01 1.28 -3.71
C THR A 213 -24.97 2.20 -2.48
N PRO A 214 -25.36 3.50 -2.64
CA PRO A 214 -25.29 4.49 -1.57
C PRO A 214 -26.21 4.20 -0.38
#